data_9ed5fa95c6e474fd577d383775ae9bf5
#
_entry.id   9ed5fa95c6e474fd577d383775ae9bf5
#
_cell.length_a   1.000
_cell.length_b   1.000
_cell.length_c   1.000
_cell.angle_alpha   90.00
_cell.angle_beta   90.00
_cell.angle_gamma   90.00
#
_symmetry.space_group_name_H-M   'P 1'
#
loop_
_entity.id
_entity.type
_entity.pdbx_description
1 polymer ?
#
loop_
_entity_poly.entity_id
_entity_poly.type
_entity_poly.pdbx_seq_one_letter_code
_entity_poly.pdbx_strand_id
1 'polypeptide(L)'
;MKHLRSRTVDFIWIGLAAVGFVLGGWQRAVAQDQKLEVTEITRETVKVSNEAGEMNLVWWLPDEFWKASVAANPSATPAQLEIFLKVVHPYFIVGVGSGKLGSFGAITYRNEAEIRGLVQLKDNEGNIYKPLPEDKMDASVPALLGLMKPVMARMTGPLGENIHFYVFPGSKKDATRICDPIKEGSCEVDLGERVFKWRLPLGSLLPKQKCPVCGETLSGAYKFCPYDGSKLAGSK
;
A
#
# COMPACT_ATOMS: atom_id res chain seq x y z
N MET A 1 35.73 -1.17 -30.04
CA MET A 1 35.19 -0.54 -28.82
C MET A 1 33.70 -0.43 -29.02
N LYS A 2 32.92 -1.37 -28.46
CA LYS A 2 31.45 -1.40 -28.55
C LYS A 2 30.89 -0.74 -27.28
N HIS A 3 30.20 0.39 -27.47
CA HIS A 3 29.50 1.07 -26.39
C HIS A 3 28.37 0.17 -25.81
N LEU A 4 28.54 -0.28 -24.59
CA LEU A 4 27.43 -0.78 -23.76
C LEU A 4 26.57 0.44 -23.39
N ARG A 5 25.47 0.64 -24.08
CA ARG A 5 24.41 1.54 -23.62
C ARG A 5 23.71 0.86 -22.45
N SER A 6 23.88 1.44 -21.28
CA SER A 6 23.16 1.10 -20.07
C SER A 6 21.64 1.17 -20.32
N ARG A 7 20.95 0.03 -20.18
CA ARG A 7 19.51 -0.11 -20.29
C ARG A 7 18.73 0.35 -19.02
N THR A 8 19.43 1.03 -18.12
CA THR A 8 18.88 1.39 -16.78
C THR A 8 18.01 2.65 -16.75
N VAL A 9 17.90 3.40 -17.85
CA VAL A 9 17.22 4.72 -17.85
C VAL A 9 15.72 4.65 -18.15
N ASP A 10 15.25 3.58 -18.80
CA ASP A 10 13.85 3.49 -19.24
C ASP A 10 12.83 3.11 -18.15
N PHE A 11 13.31 2.65 -16.99
CA PHE A 11 12.44 2.21 -15.89
C PHE A 11 11.82 3.36 -15.04
N ILE A 12 12.38 4.56 -15.15
CA ILE A 12 12.16 5.66 -14.20
C ILE A 12 10.78 6.34 -14.35
N TRP A 13 10.11 6.19 -15.49
CA TRP A 13 8.92 6.98 -15.84
C TRP A 13 7.57 6.33 -15.49
N ILE A 14 7.53 5.09 -15.04
CA ILE A 14 6.28 4.34 -14.87
C ILE A 14 5.50 4.73 -13.59
N GLY A 15 6.19 5.18 -12.56
CA GLY A 15 5.57 5.47 -11.26
C GLY A 15 5.00 6.89 -11.08
N LEU A 16 5.34 7.83 -11.96
CA LEU A 16 5.13 9.27 -11.70
C LEU A 16 3.96 9.93 -12.43
N ALA A 17 3.33 9.27 -13.41
CA ALA A 17 2.30 9.88 -14.25
C ALA A 17 0.84 9.68 -13.79
N ALA A 18 0.62 9.16 -12.59
CA ALA A 18 -0.74 8.96 -12.05
C ALA A 18 -1.44 10.28 -11.61
N VAL A 19 -0.83 11.44 -11.82
CA VAL A 19 -1.40 12.74 -11.43
C VAL A 19 -1.34 13.70 -12.60
N GLY A 20 -2.34 13.69 -13.46
CA GLY A 20 -2.43 14.75 -14.48
C GLY A 20 -3.47 14.58 -15.56
N PHE A 21 -4.60 15.22 -15.36
CA PHE A 21 -5.51 15.86 -16.33
C PHE A 21 -6.30 15.05 -17.36
N VAL A 22 -7.58 15.29 -17.28
CA VAL A 22 -8.81 14.91 -17.98
C VAL A 22 -8.93 15.52 -19.38
N LEU A 23 -9.36 14.72 -20.39
CA LEU A 23 -10.21 15.17 -21.50
C LEU A 23 -10.88 13.96 -22.19
N GLY A 24 -12.22 13.97 -22.31
CA GLY A 24 -13.01 13.10 -23.19
C GLY A 24 -14.07 12.23 -22.48
N GLY A 25 -15.34 12.49 -22.72
CA GLY A 25 -16.49 12.01 -21.95
C GLY A 25 -16.71 10.48 -21.84
N TRP A 26 -16.16 9.64 -22.72
CA TRP A 26 -16.27 8.17 -22.62
C TRP A 26 -15.06 7.53 -21.90
N GLN A 27 -13.89 8.17 -21.96
CA GLN A 27 -12.71 7.75 -21.19
C GLN A 27 -12.81 8.13 -19.70
N ARG A 28 -13.69 9.10 -19.35
CA ARG A 28 -13.90 9.55 -17.97
C ARG A 28 -14.48 8.46 -17.06
N ALA A 29 -15.39 7.63 -17.56
CA ALA A 29 -16.00 6.59 -16.74
C ALA A 29 -15.01 5.48 -16.36
N VAL A 30 -14.18 5.04 -17.32
CA VAL A 30 -13.17 4.00 -17.08
C VAL A 30 -12.03 4.51 -16.20
N ALA A 31 -11.55 5.75 -16.46
CA ALA A 31 -10.51 6.37 -15.63
C ALA A 31 -11.00 6.69 -14.20
N GLN A 32 -12.30 6.98 -14.04
CA GLN A 32 -12.90 7.26 -12.74
C GLN A 32 -13.07 5.97 -11.90
N ASP A 33 -13.43 4.85 -12.52
CA ASP A 33 -13.49 3.55 -11.86
C ASP A 33 -12.09 3.07 -11.42
N GLN A 34 -11.09 3.18 -12.28
CA GLN A 34 -9.70 2.83 -11.94
C GLN A 34 -9.15 3.70 -10.80
N LYS A 35 -9.46 5.00 -10.80
CA LYS A 35 -9.08 5.91 -9.72
C LYS A 35 -9.80 5.59 -8.40
N LEU A 36 -11.06 5.15 -8.48
CA LEU A 36 -11.81 4.69 -7.31
C LEU A 36 -11.18 3.44 -6.70
N GLU A 37 -10.75 2.47 -7.49
CA GLU A 37 -10.09 1.25 -7.03
C GLU A 37 -8.79 1.55 -6.27
N VAL A 38 -7.89 2.38 -6.83
CA VAL A 38 -6.67 2.81 -6.12
C VAL A 38 -7.02 3.51 -4.82
N THR A 39 -8.02 4.37 -4.81
CA THR A 39 -8.46 5.12 -3.64
C THR A 39 -9.06 4.18 -2.58
N GLU A 40 -9.86 3.20 -2.98
CA GLU A 40 -10.45 2.21 -2.07
C GLU A 40 -9.36 1.34 -1.42
N ILE A 41 -8.40 0.83 -2.21
CA ILE A 41 -7.26 0.07 -1.70
C ILE A 41 -6.43 0.93 -0.73
N THR A 42 -6.11 2.16 -1.10
CA THR A 42 -5.34 3.08 -0.26
C THR A 42 -6.04 3.33 1.08
N ARG A 43 -7.36 3.54 1.07
CA ARG A 43 -8.15 3.76 2.30
C ARG A 43 -8.10 2.56 3.25
N GLU A 44 -8.06 1.35 2.73
CA GLU A 44 -7.96 0.15 3.55
C GLU A 44 -6.53 -0.13 4.03
N THR A 45 -5.54 0.21 3.20
CA THR A 45 -4.12 -0.11 3.48
C THR A 45 -3.40 0.96 4.28
N VAL A 46 -3.89 2.21 4.28
CA VAL A 46 -3.38 3.27 5.16
C VAL A 46 -4.02 3.17 6.53
N LYS A 47 -3.20 3.20 7.56
CA LYS A 47 -3.62 3.30 8.97
C LYS A 47 -2.96 4.51 9.60
N VAL A 48 -3.75 5.28 10.33
CA VAL A 48 -3.28 6.47 11.06
C VAL A 48 -3.66 6.32 12.52
N SER A 49 -2.76 6.67 13.41
CA SER A 49 -3.02 6.83 14.83
C SER A 49 -2.65 8.25 15.24
N ASN A 50 -3.63 8.98 15.76
CA ASN A 50 -3.48 10.34 16.29
C ASN A 50 -3.88 10.33 17.77
N GLU A 51 -3.11 9.59 18.58
CA GLU A 51 -3.32 9.64 20.04
C GLU A 51 -2.59 10.84 20.62
N ALA A 52 -2.99 11.23 21.85
CA ALA A 52 -2.44 12.41 22.49
C ALA A 52 -0.90 12.35 22.54
N GLY A 53 -0.25 13.30 21.89
CA GLY A 53 1.21 13.42 21.85
C GLY A 53 1.93 12.60 20.78
N GLU A 54 1.21 11.85 19.92
CA GLU A 54 1.83 11.07 18.85
C GLU A 54 1.05 11.14 17.54
N MET A 55 1.77 11.08 16.43
CA MET A 55 1.23 10.92 15.11
C MET A 55 1.97 9.79 14.40
N ASN A 56 1.25 8.76 14.02
CA ASN A 56 1.80 7.64 13.29
C ASN A 56 0.95 7.35 12.05
N LEU A 57 1.60 7.16 10.91
CA LEU A 57 1.00 6.68 9.67
C LEU A 57 1.75 5.43 9.23
N VAL A 58 1.00 4.38 8.93
CA VAL A 58 1.53 3.15 8.35
C VAL A 58 0.73 2.83 7.09
N TRP A 59 1.43 2.73 5.98
CA TRP A 59 0.84 2.46 4.68
C TRP A 59 1.39 1.17 4.10
N TRP A 60 0.60 0.12 4.09
CA TRP A 60 0.92 -1.12 3.40
C TRP A 60 0.69 -0.97 1.88
N LEU A 61 1.66 -1.42 1.08
CA LEU A 61 1.67 -1.33 -0.38
C LEU A 61 1.64 -2.74 -0.99
N PRO A 62 0.47 -3.42 -1.03
CA PRO A 62 0.35 -4.75 -1.63
C PRO A 62 0.47 -4.69 -3.16
N ASP A 63 0.66 -5.85 -3.81
CA ASP A 63 0.73 -5.97 -5.27
C ASP A 63 -0.50 -5.36 -5.95
N GLU A 64 -1.66 -5.52 -5.35
CA GLU A 64 -2.94 -5.05 -5.85
C GLU A 64 -2.98 -3.52 -5.92
N PHE A 65 -2.34 -2.83 -4.96
CA PHE A 65 -2.15 -1.38 -5.02
C PHE A 65 -1.31 -0.98 -6.24
N TRP A 66 -0.22 -1.70 -6.49
CA TRP A 66 0.65 -1.43 -7.63
C TRP A 66 -0.05 -1.72 -8.95
N LYS A 67 -0.78 -2.84 -9.04
CA LYS A 67 -1.60 -3.19 -10.21
C LYS A 67 -2.60 -2.08 -10.55
N ALA A 68 -3.35 -1.63 -9.55
CA ALA A 68 -4.33 -0.56 -9.72
C ALA A 68 -3.67 0.77 -10.10
N SER A 69 -2.54 1.12 -9.47
CA SER A 69 -1.81 2.37 -9.73
C SER A 69 -1.25 2.42 -11.15
N VAL A 70 -0.67 1.31 -11.64
CA VAL A 70 -0.14 1.23 -13.00
C VAL A 70 -1.28 1.19 -14.03
N ALA A 71 -2.37 0.45 -13.75
CA ALA A 71 -3.53 0.40 -14.63
C ALA A 71 -4.22 1.78 -14.77
N ALA A 72 -4.12 2.63 -13.76
CA ALA A 72 -4.61 4.01 -13.82
C ALA A 72 -3.73 4.93 -14.69
N ASN A 73 -2.54 4.49 -15.09
CA ASN A 73 -1.65 5.23 -15.97
C ASN A 73 -1.88 4.84 -17.44
N PRO A 74 -2.47 5.71 -18.27
CA PRO A 74 -2.80 5.40 -19.67
C PRO A 74 -1.55 5.15 -20.55
N SER A 75 -0.36 5.52 -20.08
CA SER A 75 0.91 5.30 -20.78
C SER A 75 1.59 3.99 -20.40
N ALA A 76 1.07 3.27 -19.40
CA ALA A 76 1.65 2.01 -18.96
C ALA A 76 1.19 0.85 -19.84
N THR A 77 2.12 -0.04 -20.18
CA THR A 77 1.80 -1.26 -20.94
C THR A 77 1.68 -2.47 -20.00
N PRO A 78 0.91 -3.52 -20.38
CA PRO A 78 0.83 -4.76 -19.60
C PRO A 78 2.22 -5.40 -19.35
N ALA A 79 3.12 -5.35 -20.33
CA ALA A 79 4.47 -5.87 -20.19
C ALA A 79 5.29 -5.11 -19.13
N GLN A 80 5.15 -3.79 -19.09
CA GLN A 80 5.80 -2.96 -18.05
C GLN A 80 5.25 -3.29 -16.66
N LEU A 81 3.94 -3.47 -16.53
CA LEU A 81 3.32 -3.89 -15.27
C LEU A 81 3.87 -5.24 -14.81
N GLU A 82 3.97 -6.23 -15.71
CA GLU A 82 4.48 -7.56 -15.37
C GLU A 82 5.93 -7.50 -14.86
N ILE A 83 6.80 -6.75 -15.54
CA ILE A 83 8.19 -6.56 -15.12
C ILE A 83 8.25 -5.89 -13.75
N PHE A 84 7.44 -4.85 -13.55
CA PHE A 84 7.36 -4.13 -12.27
C PHE A 84 6.90 -5.03 -11.13
N LEU A 85 5.84 -5.81 -11.34
CA LEU A 85 5.32 -6.72 -10.33
C LEU A 85 6.33 -7.81 -9.96
N LYS A 86 7.15 -8.30 -10.90
CA LYS A 86 8.23 -9.26 -10.59
C LYS A 86 9.24 -8.69 -9.59
N VAL A 87 9.45 -7.38 -9.59
CA VAL A 87 10.36 -6.71 -8.65
C VAL A 87 9.74 -6.58 -7.26
N VAL A 88 8.46 -6.21 -7.16
CA VAL A 88 7.82 -5.91 -5.87
C VAL A 88 7.15 -7.12 -5.21
N HIS A 89 6.65 -8.08 -5.99
CA HIS A 89 5.92 -9.26 -5.52
C HIS A 89 6.65 -10.09 -4.44
N PRO A 90 7.98 -10.27 -4.48
CA PRO A 90 8.69 -11.03 -3.44
C PRO A 90 8.64 -10.39 -2.06
N TYR A 91 8.10 -9.17 -1.94
CA TYR A 91 8.23 -8.37 -0.74
C TYR A 91 6.88 -7.93 -0.18
N PHE A 92 6.86 -7.74 1.15
CA PHE A 92 5.85 -6.94 1.83
C PHE A 92 6.46 -5.55 2.06
N ILE A 93 5.86 -4.52 1.49
CA ILE A 93 6.38 -3.16 1.52
C ILE A 93 5.46 -2.27 2.36
N VAL A 94 6.03 -1.49 3.27
CA VAL A 94 5.29 -0.56 4.10
C VAL A 94 6.01 0.78 4.20
N GLY A 95 5.26 1.86 4.03
CA GLY A 95 5.70 3.22 4.36
C GLY A 95 5.30 3.57 5.78
N VAL A 96 6.22 4.11 6.57
CA VAL A 96 5.97 4.50 7.96
C VAL A 96 6.41 5.94 8.17
N GLY A 97 5.50 6.78 8.63
CA GLY A 97 5.77 8.10 9.17
C GLY A 97 5.40 8.10 10.66
N SER A 98 6.34 8.44 11.53
CA SER A 98 6.13 8.45 12.97
C SER A 98 6.73 9.70 13.59
N GLY A 99 6.01 10.34 14.50
CA GLY A 99 6.48 11.54 15.16
C GLY A 99 5.77 11.81 16.48
N LYS A 100 6.37 12.67 17.30
CA LYS A 100 5.80 13.17 18.54
C LYS A 100 5.27 14.58 18.35
N LEU A 101 4.05 14.81 18.84
CA LEU A 101 3.43 16.11 18.85
C LEU A 101 3.90 16.85 20.12
N GLY A 102 4.67 17.90 19.91
CA GLY A 102 5.12 18.78 20.98
C GLY A 102 4.10 19.83 21.38
N SER A 103 4.40 20.59 22.43
CA SER A 103 3.66 21.79 22.81
C SER A 103 3.59 22.73 21.61
N PHE A 104 2.48 23.41 21.41
CA PHE A 104 2.25 24.32 20.27
C PHE A 104 2.10 23.66 18.89
N GLY A 105 1.89 22.33 18.81
CA GLY A 105 1.60 21.64 17.55
C GLY A 105 2.81 21.32 16.66
N ALA A 106 4.04 21.57 17.13
CA ALA A 106 5.24 21.14 16.41
C ALA A 106 5.36 19.61 16.43
N ILE A 107 5.71 19.01 15.28
CA ILE A 107 5.92 17.57 15.18
C ILE A 107 7.41 17.31 15.07
N THR A 108 7.93 16.45 15.95
CA THR A 108 9.28 15.91 15.87
C THR A 108 9.20 14.50 15.30
N TYR A 109 9.62 14.35 14.06
CA TYR A 109 9.59 13.05 13.38
C TYR A 109 10.74 12.15 13.82
N ARG A 110 10.47 10.86 13.97
CA ARG A 110 11.49 9.82 14.12
C ARG A 110 12.23 9.64 12.80
N ASN A 111 13.53 9.47 12.88
CA ASN A 111 14.35 9.20 11.70
C ASN A 111 14.24 7.73 11.26
N GLU A 112 14.82 7.42 10.09
CA GLU A 112 14.79 6.08 9.49
C GLU A 112 15.33 5.00 10.42
N ALA A 113 16.47 5.24 11.07
CA ALA A 113 17.12 4.24 11.92
C ALA A 113 16.31 3.95 13.21
N GLU A 114 15.71 4.97 13.80
CA GLU A 114 14.81 4.82 14.95
C GLU A 114 13.60 3.95 14.61
N ILE A 115 12.93 4.22 13.47
CA ILE A 115 11.77 3.44 13.05
C ILE A 115 12.21 2.02 12.67
N ARG A 116 13.34 1.83 11.97
CA ARG A 116 13.88 0.52 11.61
C ARG A 116 14.15 -0.36 12.81
N GLY A 117 14.57 0.22 13.93
CA GLY A 117 14.77 -0.49 15.19
C GLY A 117 13.47 -0.99 15.83
N LEU A 118 12.37 -0.33 15.55
CA LEU A 118 11.05 -0.63 16.14
C LEU A 118 10.18 -1.50 15.23
N VAL A 119 10.14 -1.17 13.93
CA VAL A 119 9.16 -1.75 13.00
C VAL A 119 9.33 -3.25 12.83
N GLN A 120 8.22 -3.98 13.01
CA GLN A 120 8.14 -5.43 12.83
C GLN A 120 6.84 -5.77 12.10
N LEU A 121 6.89 -6.75 11.21
CA LEU A 121 5.72 -7.35 10.59
C LEU A 121 5.37 -8.63 11.34
N LYS A 122 4.08 -8.84 11.64
CA LYS A 122 3.57 -10.04 12.27
C LYS A 122 2.46 -10.64 11.43
N ASP A 123 2.55 -11.93 11.13
CA ASP A 123 1.51 -12.66 10.41
C ASP A 123 0.39 -13.17 11.35
N ASN A 124 -0.63 -13.79 10.75
CA ASN A 124 -1.78 -14.35 11.49
C ASN A 124 -1.43 -15.54 12.41
N GLU A 125 -0.26 -16.16 12.25
CA GLU A 125 0.25 -17.23 13.11
C GLU A 125 1.11 -16.69 14.25
N GLY A 126 1.40 -15.39 14.26
CA GLY A 126 2.23 -14.76 15.27
C GLY A 126 3.72 -14.76 14.94
N ASN A 127 4.14 -15.20 13.76
CA ASN A 127 5.54 -15.11 13.36
C ASN A 127 5.93 -13.64 13.14
N ILE A 128 7.11 -13.28 13.61
CA ILE A 128 7.64 -11.90 13.57
C ILE A 128 8.75 -11.84 12.52
N TYR A 129 8.66 -10.82 11.67
CA TYR A 129 9.62 -10.52 10.62
C TYR A 129 10.21 -9.12 10.84
N LYS A 130 11.52 -8.99 10.62
CA LYS A 130 12.24 -7.70 10.64
C LYS A 130 12.43 -7.18 9.22
N PRO A 131 12.60 -5.86 9.04
CA PRO A 131 12.93 -5.29 7.73
C PRO A 131 14.20 -5.93 7.16
N LEU A 132 14.15 -6.22 5.86
CA LEU A 132 15.32 -6.70 5.13
C LEU A 132 16.37 -5.59 5.04
N PRO A 133 17.65 -5.89 5.20
CA PRO A 133 18.72 -4.98 4.83
C PRO A 133 18.81 -4.87 3.30
N GLU A 134 19.39 -3.77 2.80
CA GLU A 134 19.40 -3.47 1.37
C GLU A 134 20.12 -4.54 0.51
N ASP A 135 21.14 -5.17 1.06
CA ASP A 135 21.90 -6.25 0.39
C ASP A 135 21.09 -7.56 0.24
N LYS A 136 19.92 -7.66 0.85
CA LYS A 136 19.01 -8.83 0.80
C LYS A 136 17.79 -8.61 -0.09
N MET A 137 17.74 -7.51 -0.81
CA MET A 137 16.64 -7.22 -1.74
C MET A 137 17.17 -6.91 -3.13
N ASP A 138 16.29 -7.01 -4.14
CA ASP A 138 16.64 -6.59 -5.50
C ASP A 138 16.99 -5.09 -5.50
N ALA A 139 18.09 -4.73 -6.16
CA ALA A 139 18.59 -3.36 -6.20
C ALA A 139 17.59 -2.36 -6.82
N SER A 140 16.61 -2.83 -7.60
CA SER A 140 15.54 -2.01 -8.15
C SER A 140 14.54 -1.56 -7.09
N VAL A 141 14.41 -2.28 -5.97
CA VAL A 141 13.43 -1.96 -4.92
C VAL A 141 13.81 -0.66 -4.19
N PRO A 142 15.01 -0.47 -3.64
CA PRO A 142 15.41 0.80 -3.04
C PRO A 142 15.32 1.98 -4.02
N ALA A 143 15.71 1.77 -5.28
CA ALA A 143 15.61 2.80 -6.32
C ALA A 143 14.15 3.23 -6.54
N LEU A 144 13.22 2.27 -6.66
CA LEU A 144 11.80 2.53 -6.79
C LEU A 144 11.24 3.31 -5.58
N LEU A 145 11.54 2.85 -4.37
CA LEU A 145 11.07 3.48 -3.14
C LEU A 145 11.63 4.89 -2.97
N GLY A 146 12.88 5.12 -3.41
CA GLY A 146 13.49 6.45 -3.47
C GLY A 146 12.72 7.42 -4.37
N LEU A 147 12.16 6.95 -5.48
CA LEU A 147 11.33 7.77 -6.38
C LEU A 147 9.95 8.10 -5.78
N MET A 148 9.44 7.28 -4.88
CA MET A 148 8.16 7.55 -4.22
C MET A 148 8.24 8.67 -3.19
N LYS A 149 9.39 8.88 -2.57
CA LYS A 149 9.57 9.86 -1.50
C LYS A 149 9.17 11.30 -1.91
N PRO A 150 9.63 11.83 -3.05
CA PRO A 150 9.18 13.15 -3.52
C PRO A 150 7.67 13.22 -3.83
N VAL A 151 7.08 12.10 -4.26
CA VAL A 151 5.63 12.03 -4.51
C VAL A 151 4.87 12.15 -3.20
N MET A 152 5.29 11.40 -2.17
CA MET A 152 4.71 11.49 -0.83
C MET A 152 4.82 12.90 -0.24
N ALA A 153 5.98 13.53 -0.37
CA ALA A 153 6.21 14.90 0.07
C ALA A 153 5.22 15.89 -0.56
N ARG A 154 4.97 15.76 -1.87
CA ARG A 154 3.99 16.60 -2.58
C ARG A 154 2.54 16.35 -2.16
N MET A 155 2.19 15.11 -1.81
CA MET A 155 0.82 14.73 -1.45
C MET A 155 0.46 15.08 -0.01
N THR A 156 1.38 14.94 0.92
CA THR A 156 1.12 15.02 2.36
C THR A 156 2.04 16.01 3.11
N GLY A 157 2.83 16.80 2.36
CA GLY A 157 3.72 17.82 2.94
C GLY A 157 4.76 17.22 3.88
N PRO A 158 5.03 17.87 5.04
CA PRO A 158 6.08 17.44 5.97
C PRO A 158 5.95 15.99 6.45
N LEU A 159 4.74 15.46 6.54
CA LEU A 159 4.54 14.05 6.86
C LEU A 159 5.12 13.15 5.75
N GLY A 160 4.87 13.49 4.48
CA GLY A 160 5.37 12.72 3.34
C GLY A 160 6.88 12.75 3.19
N GLU A 161 7.52 13.86 3.56
CA GLU A 161 8.99 13.98 3.61
C GLU A 161 9.61 13.03 4.64
N ASN A 162 8.88 12.75 5.71
CA ASN A 162 9.29 11.91 6.83
C ASN A 162 8.72 10.49 6.79
N ILE A 163 8.13 10.07 5.66
CA ILE A 163 7.81 8.66 5.42
C ILE A 163 9.08 7.92 5.01
N HIS A 164 9.34 6.81 5.70
CA HIS A 164 10.42 5.88 5.40
C HIS A 164 9.81 4.54 4.98
N PHE A 165 10.39 3.91 3.96
CA PHE A 165 9.90 2.63 3.45
C PHE A 165 10.70 1.47 4.03
N TYR A 166 9.98 0.44 4.48
CA TYR A 166 10.53 -0.79 5.02
C TYR A 166 10.04 -1.96 4.19
N VAL A 167 10.96 -2.84 3.87
CA VAL A 167 10.75 -4.01 3.02
C VAL A 167 10.95 -5.27 3.86
N PHE A 168 9.98 -6.16 3.83
CA PHE A 168 10.00 -7.45 4.53
C PHE A 168 9.89 -8.57 3.51
N PRO A 169 10.21 -9.83 3.88
CA PRO A 169 9.87 -10.97 3.05
C PRO A 169 8.37 -10.97 2.73
N GLY A 170 7.99 -11.19 1.48
CA GLY A 170 6.58 -11.27 1.07
C GLY A 170 5.98 -12.65 1.28
N SER A 171 6.84 -13.69 1.37
CA SER A 171 6.41 -15.08 1.48
C SER A 171 7.21 -15.84 2.54
N LYS A 172 6.57 -16.87 3.09
CA LYS A 172 7.18 -17.87 3.97
C LYS A 172 8.09 -18.80 3.16
N LYS A 173 8.79 -19.72 3.85
CA LYS A 173 9.67 -20.71 3.21
C LYS A 173 8.95 -21.66 2.25
N ASP A 174 7.67 -21.90 2.49
CA ASP A 174 6.79 -22.74 1.69
C ASP A 174 6.14 -21.99 0.52
N ALA A 175 6.62 -20.78 0.20
CA ALA A 175 6.09 -19.86 -0.81
C ALA A 175 4.68 -19.30 -0.51
N THR A 176 4.10 -19.56 0.67
CA THR A 176 2.84 -18.94 1.08
C THR A 176 3.07 -17.45 1.38
N ARG A 177 2.22 -16.56 0.88
CA ARG A 177 2.29 -15.12 1.20
C ARG A 177 2.09 -14.91 2.71
N ILE A 178 2.96 -14.09 3.31
CA ILE A 178 2.88 -13.75 4.74
C ILE A 178 1.58 -12.98 5.04
N CYS A 179 1.23 -12.03 4.18
CA CYS A 179 -0.02 -11.27 4.24
C CYS A 179 -0.67 -11.30 2.85
N ASP A 180 -1.61 -12.22 2.64
CA ASP A 180 -2.33 -12.34 1.38
C ASP A 180 -3.58 -11.45 1.41
N PRO A 181 -3.65 -10.35 0.61
CA PRO A 181 -4.74 -9.39 0.70
C PRO A 181 -6.10 -9.93 0.26
N ILE A 182 -6.15 -11.12 -0.37
CA ILE A 182 -7.39 -11.75 -0.85
C ILE A 182 -7.81 -13.00 -0.05
N LYS A 183 -6.96 -13.48 0.85
CA LYS A 183 -7.27 -14.63 1.72
C LYS A 183 -7.64 -14.20 3.12
N GLU A 184 -8.46 -15.00 3.79
CA GLU A 184 -8.81 -14.76 5.20
C GLU A 184 -7.56 -14.77 6.10
N GLY A 185 -7.52 -13.83 7.04
CA GLY A 185 -6.43 -13.71 7.98
C GLY A 185 -6.27 -12.31 8.55
N SER A 186 -5.07 -12.03 9.00
CA SER A 186 -4.68 -10.69 9.43
C SER A 186 -3.18 -10.52 9.30
N CYS A 187 -2.73 -9.28 9.19
CA CYS A 187 -1.35 -8.91 9.43
C CYS A 187 -1.27 -7.66 10.29
N GLU A 188 -0.16 -7.53 10.96
CA GLU A 188 0.09 -6.43 11.89
C GLU A 188 1.47 -5.84 11.61
N VAL A 189 1.55 -4.51 11.66
CA VAL A 189 2.82 -3.79 11.74
C VAL A 189 2.91 -3.19 13.12
N ASP A 190 3.94 -3.59 13.85
CA ASP A 190 4.23 -3.15 15.21
C ASP A 190 5.34 -2.10 15.19
N LEU A 191 5.11 -0.97 15.81
CA LEU A 191 6.09 0.11 16.02
C LEU A 191 6.56 0.20 17.48
N GLY A 192 6.41 -0.88 18.26
CA GLY A 192 6.74 -0.97 19.69
C GLY A 192 5.62 -0.45 20.57
N GLU A 193 5.27 0.82 20.44
CA GLU A 193 4.21 1.45 21.23
C GLU A 193 2.83 1.32 20.60
N ARG A 194 2.76 1.02 19.29
CA ARG A 194 1.53 0.96 18.48
C ARG A 194 1.55 -0.20 17.51
N VAL A 195 0.43 -0.90 17.43
CA VAL A 195 0.19 -1.99 16.49
C VAL A 195 -0.88 -1.58 15.50
N PHE A 196 -0.55 -1.68 14.21
CA PHE A 196 -1.46 -1.40 13.10
C PHE A 196 -1.86 -2.72 12.46
N LYS A 197 -3.16 -3.00 12.47
CA LYS A 197 -3.71 -4.30 12.06
C LYS A 197 -4.59 -4.17 10.83
N TRP A 198 -4.37 -5.05 9.86
CA TRP A 198 -5.27 -5.29 8.73
C TRP A 198 -6.00 -6.60 8.91
N ARG A 199 -7.31 -6.55 8.77
CA ARG A 199 -8.15 -7.73 8.61
C ARG A 199 -8.21 -8.07 7.14
N LEU A 200 -8.05 -9.34 6.80
CA LEU A 200 -8.06 -9.84 5.44
C LEU A 200 -9.25 -10.78 5.22
N PRO A 201 -9.79 -10.86 4.00
CA PRO A 201 -9.36 -10.14 2.80
C PRO A 201 -9.68 -8.64 2.83
N LEU A 202 -8.95 -7.84 2.01
CA LEU A 202 -9.29 -6.44 1.81
C LEU A 202 -10.61 -6.35 1.03
N GLY A 203 -11.55 -5.56 1.54
CA GLY A 203 -12.89 -5.44 0.97
C GLY A 203 -12.90 -4.79 -0.42
N SER A 204 -11.96 -3.88 -0.70
CA SER A 204 -11.77 -3.26 -2.01
C SER A 204 -11.38 -4.25 -3.12
N LEU A 205 -10.83 -5.41 -2.75
CA LEU A 205 -10.40 -6.46 -3.69
C LEU A 205 -11.48 -7.53 -3.91
N LEU A 206 -12.55 -7.50 -3.15
CA LEU A 206 -13.66 -8.43 -3.29
C LEU A 206 -14.76 -7.83 -4.18
N PRO A 207 -15.50 -8.67 -4.92
CA PRO A 207 -16.65 -8.21 -5.67
C PRO A 207 -17.64 -7.48 -4.76
N LYS A 208 -18.07 -6.30 -5.17
CA LYS A 208 -19.11 -5.56 -4.47
C LYS A 208 -20.40 -6.39 -4.44
N GLN A 209 -21.13 -6.31 -3.34
CA GLN A 209 -22.41 -7.02 -3.17
C GLN A 209 -23.55 -6.01 -2.99
N LYS A 210 -24.72 -6.39 -3.50
CA LYS A 210 -25.94 -5.59 -3.40
C LYS A 210 -26.76 -6.08 -2.21
N CYS A 211 -27.17 -5.17 -1.34
CA CYS A 211 -28.08 -5.50 -0.26
C CYS A 211 -29.43 -5.96 -0.82
N PRO A 212 -29.98 -7.11 -0.39
CA PRO A 212 -31.27 -7.60 -0.88
C PRO A 212 -32.46 -6.79 -0.37
N VAL A 213 -32.30 -6.00 0.66
CA VAL A 213 -33.38 -5.21 1.29
C VAL A 213 -33.33 -3.76 0.85
N CYS A 214 -32.24 -3.02 1.12
CA CYS A 214 -32.18 -1.59 0.77
C CYS A 214 -31.61 -1.34 -0.64
N GLY A 215 -31.04 -2.35 -1.31
CA GLY A 215 -30.49 -2.23 -2.66
C GLY A 215 -29.12 -1.54 -2.76
N GLU A 216 -28.54 -1.12 -1.63
CA GLU A 216 -27.24 -0.46 -1.60
C GLU A 216 -26.11 -1.37 -2.08
N THR A 217 -25.14 -0.79 -2.77
CA THR A 217 -23.91 -1.48 -3.22
C THR A 217 -22.84 -1.35 -2.14
N LEU A 218 -22.44 -2.48 -1.58
CA LEU A 218 -21.60 -2.57 -0.39
C LEU A 218 -20.27 -3.27 -0.70
N SER A 219 -19.29 -3.06 0.17
CA SER A 219 -18.01 -3.80 0.11
C SER A 219 -18.24 -5.31 0.20
N GLY A 220 -17.49 -6.08 -0.58
CA GLY A 220 -17.51 -7.53 -0.57
C GLY A 220 -17.11 -8.16 0.77
N ALA A 221 -16.41 -7.42 1.64
CA ALA A 221 -16.03 -7.89 2.98
C ALA A 221 -17.16 -7.81 4.02
N TYR A 222 -18.27 -7.13 3.73
CA TYR A 222 -19.37 -7.02 4.69
C TYR A 222 -20.19 -8.31 4.74
N LYS A 223 -20.45 -8.78 5.95
CA LYS A 223 -21.34 -9.93 6.20
C LYS A 223 -22.78 -9.50 6.40
N PHE A 224 -22.99 -8.26 6.84
CA PHE A 224 -24.30 -7.66 7.09
C PHE A 224 -24.34 -6.25 6.51
N CYS A 225 -25.50 -5.82 6.07
CA CYS A 225 -25.74 -4.46 5.63
C CYS A 225 -25.63 -3.48 6.82
N PRO A 226 -24.80 -2.42 6.73
CA PRO A 226 -24.67 -1.45 7.81
C PRO A 226 -25.90 -0.55 7.99
N TYR A 227 -26.82 -0.52 7.01
CA TYR A 227 -28.00 0.35 7.02
C TYR A 227 -29.23 -0.35 7.60
N ASP A 228 -29.42 -1.65 7.34
CA ASP A 228 -30.64 -2.38 7.72
C ASP A 228 -30.37 -3.70 8.46
N GLY A 229 -29.10 -4.08 8.62
CA GLY A 229 -28.70 -5.29 9.35
C GLY A 229 -28.94 -6.60 8.59
N SER A 230 -29.45 -6.57 7.36
CA SER A 230 -29.70 -7.77 6.58
C SER A 230 -28.41 -8.51 6.24
N LYS A 231 -28.49 -9.85 6.23
CA LYS A 231 -27.35 -10.70 5.83
C LYS A 231 -27.10 -10.57 4.34
N LEU A 232 -25.81 -10.40 3.96
CA LEU A 232 -25.37 -10.27 2.57
C LEU A 232 -25.01 -11.63 1.98
N ALA A 233 -25.26 -11.83 0.68
CA ALA A 233 -25.16 -13.12 0.02
C ALA A 233 -23.74 -13.69 -0.10
N GLY A 234 -22.71 -12.83 -0.10
CA GLY A 234 -21.30 -13.23 -0.16
C GLY A 234 -20.69 -13.73 1.17
N SER A 235 -21.46 -13.72 2.25
CA SER A 235 -20.99 -14.18 3.57
C SER A 235 -21.09 -15.70 3.68
N LYS A 236 -19.99 -16.41 3.35
CA LYS A 236 -19.80 -17.81 3.79
C LYS A 236 -19.39 -17.86 5.27
#